data_9170cad1e973b43b54ad3732826eff39
#
_entry.id   9170cad1e973b43b54ad3732826eff39
#
_cell.length_a   1.000
_cell.length_b   1.000
_cell.length_c   1.000
_cell.angle_alpha   90.00
_cell.angle_beta   90.00
_cell.angle_gamma   90.00
#
_symmetry.space_group_name_H-M   'P 1'
#
loop_
_entity.id
_entity.type
_entity.pdbx_description
1 polymer ?
#
loop_
_entity_poly.entity_id
_entity_poly.type
_entity_poly.pdbx_seq_one_letter_code
_entity_poly.pdbx_strand_id
1 'polypeptide(L)'
;MLNWVQGGKQGLFESDNFSSPAYVARLDYKGVPGLRLGASAYYCHDVLKNADKSWKYSSIGRSALKIFSFDGQYKNPYVTARANIIWGNLDNASAIGNVVTGNKSNTNSYPTGVRRHVAKTALCYGGELGVNVSKFFKKGKCPVIYPFVRYDYYNPQQKGDDNQTMQNILQVSKWTAGVNWYALPNLVVKAD
;
A
#
# COMPACT_ATOMS: atom_id res chain seq x y z
N MET A 1 -12.87 14.88 11.05
CA MET A 1 -12.08 13.91 10.26
C MET A 1 -11.59 14.44 8.91
N LEU A 2 -11.87 15.68 8.57
CA LEU A 2 -11.45 16.33 7.32
C LEU A 2 -10.36 17.39 7.51
N ASN A 3 -9.89 17.59 8.74
CA ASN A 3 -8.91 18.65 9.02
C ASN A 3 -7.53 18.45 8.38
N TRP A 4 -7.18 17.22 8.01
CA TRP A 4 -5.95 16.95 7.30
C TRP A 4 -6.01 17.35 5.81
N VAL A 5 -7.22 17.48 5.25
CA VAL A 5 -7.46 17.96 3.89
C VAL A 5 -7.49 19.47 3.82
N GLN A 6 -7.82 20.14 4.91
CA GLN A 6 -8.06 21.57 4.91
C GLN A 6 -6.81 22.44 5.12
N GLY A 7 -5.64 21.85 5.33
CA GLY A 7 -4.41 22.66 5.45
C GLY A 7 -4.55 23.89 6.35
N GLY A 8 -5.16 23.75 7.50
CA GLY A 8 -5.40 24.87 8.40
C GLY A 8 -6.72 25.61 8.14
N LYS A 9 -6.68 26.91 7.96
CA LYS A 9 -7.86 27.80 7.88
C LYS A 9 -8.42 28.00 6.47
N GLN A 10 -7.84 27.33 5.46
CA GLN A 10 -8.18 27.57 4.05
C GLN A 10 -9.15 26.52 3.51
N GLY A 11 -10.06 26.93 2.66
CA GLY A 11 -11.03 26.06 2.02
C GLY A 11 -10.41 25.14 0.97
N LEU A 12 -11.12 24.08 0.61
CA LEU A 12 -10.66 23.02 -0.29
C LEU A 12 -10.27 23.53 -1.69
N PHE A 13 -10.76 24.68 -2.11
CA PHE A 13 -10.59 25.27 -3.44
C PHE A 13 -9.79 26.58 -3.44
N GLU A 14 -9.12 26.92 -2.35
CA GLU A 14 -8.25 28.09 -2.33
C GLU A 14 -6.95 27.83 -3.08
N SER A 15 -6.36 28.90 -3.64
CA SER A 15 -5.23 28.84 -4.56
C SER A 15 -4.00 28.08 -4.06
N ASP A 16 -3.81 28.04 -2.74
CA ASP A 16 -2.64 27.37 -2.14
C ASP A 16 -2.73 25.85 -2.14
N ASN A 17 -3.91 25.27 -2.33
CA ASN A 17 -4.11 23.83 -2.40
C ASN A 17 -3.59 23.22 -3.70
N PHE A 18 -3.31 24.03 -4.72
CA PHE A 18 -2.84 23.59 -6.04
C PHE A 18 -1.37 23.92 -6.29
N SER A 19 -0.62 24.32 -5.29
CA SER A 19 0.79 24.68 -5.43
C SER A 19 1.68 23.51 -5.88
N SER A 20 1.27 22.29 -5.60
CA SER A 20 1.92 21.06 -6.09
C SER A 20 0.87 19.98 -6.39
N PRO A 21 0.31 19.97 -7.60
CA PRO A 21 -0.70 18.98 -7.98
C PRO A 21 -0.11 17.57 -7.99
N ALA A 22 -0.97 16.62 -7.64
CA ALA A 22 -0.68 15.20 -7.78
C ALA A 22 -1.41 14.64 -9.00
N TYR A 23 -0.74 13.78 -9.73
CA TYR A 23 -1.27 13.12 -10.92
C TYR A 23 -1.49 11.64 -10.63
N VAL A 24 -2.63 11.13 -11.06
CA VAL A 24 -3.00 9.71 -10.95
C VAL A 24 -3.38 9.20 -12.32
N ALA A 25 -2.84 8.06 -12.67
CA ALA A 25 -3.24 7.33 -13.88
C ALA A 25 -3.46 5.85 -13.55
N ARG A 26 -4.45 5.26 -14.19
CA ARG A 26 -4.73 3.82 -14.09
C ARG A 26 -5.11 3.26 -15.45
N LEU A 27 -4.57 2.08 -15.75
CA LEU A 27 -4.91 1.27 -16.91
C LEU A 27 -5.42 -0.09 -16.47
N ASP A 28 -6.58 -0.49 -16.93
CA ASP A 28 -7.16 -1.81 -16.68
C ASP A 28 -7.29 -2.59 -18.00
N TYR A 29 -6.80 -3.84 -18.01
CA TYR A 29 -6.95 -4.78 -19.10
C TYR A 29 -7.93 -5.89 -18.73
N LYS A 30 -8.91 -6.15 -19.57
CA LYS A 30 -9.96 -7.18 -19.40
C LYS A 30 -10.21 -7.98 -20.68
N GLY A 31 -9.21 -8.10 -21.55
CA GLY A 31 -9.37 -8.73 -22.87
C GLY A 31 -9.54 -10.26 -22.83
N VAL A 32 -9.22 -10.91 -21.71
CA VAL A 32 -9.38 -12.37 -21.56
C VAL A 32 -10.46 -12.66 -20.51
N PRO A 33 -11.43 -13.55 -20.82
CA PRO A 33 -12.46 -13.93 -19.86
C PRO A 33 -11.87 -14.43 -18.53
N GLY A 34 -12.34 -13.85 -17.44
CA GLY A 34 -11.84 -14.18 -16.09
C GLY A 34 -10.53 -13.51 -15.68
N LEU A 35 -9.78 -12.90 -16.60
CA LEU A 35 -8.55 -12.18 -16.30
C LEU A 35 -8.80 -10.67 -16.25
N ARG A 36 -8.34 -10.06 -15.17
CA ARG A 36 -8.24 -8.60 -15.01
C ARG A 36 -6.83 -8.26 -14.57
N LEU A 37 -6.18 -7.36 -15.29
CA LEU A 37 -4.90 -6.77 -14.91
C LEU A 37 -5.09 -5.27 -14.76
N GLY A 38 -4.46 -4.69 -13.76
CA GLY A 38 -4.48 -3.25 -13.50
C GLY A 38 -3.08 -2.75 -13.24
N ALA A 39 -2.75 -1.60 -13.79
CA ALA A 39 -1.54 -0.87 -13.49
C ALA A 39 -1.91 0.57 -13.14
N SER A 40 -1.37 1.11 -12.07
CA SER A 40 -1.58 2.51 -11.70
C SER A 40 -0.30 3.19 -11.26
N ALA A 41 -0.27 4.49 -11.52
CA ALA A 41 0.82 5.37 -11.15
C ALA A 41 0.26 6.61 -10.44
N TYR A 42 0.93 7.00 -9.37
CA TYR A 42 0.71 8.26 -8.67
C TYR A 42 2.02 9.04 -8.66
N TYR A 43 1.95 10.32 -8.98
CA TYR A 43 3.08 11.23 -8.96
C TYR A 43 2.69 12.55 -8.32
N CYS A 44 3.36 12.93 -7.24
CA CYS A 44 3.30 14.27 -6.66
C CYS A 44 4.67 14.91 -6.78
N HIS A 45 4.72 16.11 -7.38
CA HIS A 45 5.98 16.79 -7.67
C HIS A 45 6.70 17.21 -6.38
N ASP A 46 5.97 17.70 -5.40
CA ASP A 46 6.53 18.14 -4.13
C ASP A 46 5.50 18.02 -3.00
N VAL A 47 5.65 17.02 -2.15
CA VAL A 47 4.73 16.78 -1.04
C VAL A 47 4.82 17.84 0.05
N LEU A 48 5.92 18.57 0.15
CA LEU A 48 6.14 19.58 1.17
C LEU A 48 5.56 20.95 0.79
N LYS A 49 5.29 21.21 -0.49
CA LYS A 49 4.62 22.44 -0.91
C LYS A 49 3.20 22.58 -0.40
N ASN A 50 2.54 21.45 -0.18
CA ASN A 50 1.18 21.39 0.34
C ASN A 50 1.13 21.25 1.88
N ALA A 51 2.30 21.10 2.51
CA ALA A 51 2.42 21.17 3.95
C ALA A 51 2.47 22.63 4.40
N ASP A 52 2.07 22.87 5.65
CA ASP A 52 2.26 24.18 6.27
C ASP A 52 3.73 24.62 6.12
N LYS A 53 3.95 25.72 5.39
CA LYS A 53 5.28 26.28 5.06
C LYS A 53 5.94 26.90 6.30
N SER A 54 5.84 26.24 7.44
CA SER A 54 6.64 26.64 8.59
C SER A 54 8.12 26.64 8.21
N TRP A 55 8.90 27.55 8.77
CA TRP A 55 10.35 27.62 8.63
C TRP A 55 11.04 26.24 8.68
N LYS A 56 10.37 25.27 9.25
CA LYS A 56 10.79 23.89 9.49
C LYS A 56 11.12 23.11 8.22
N TYR A 57 10.40 23.39 7.12
CA TYR A 57 10.56 22.66 5.85
C TYR A 57 11.21 23.52 4.75
N SER A 58 11.48 24.78 5.03
CA SER A 58 12.00 25.73 4.02
C SER A 58 13.38 25.36 3.47
N SER A 59 14.17 24.62 4.23
CA SER A 59 15.51 24.18 3.84
C SER A 59 15.54 22.86 3.06
N ILE A 60 14.39 22.17 2.97
CA ILE A 60 14.29 20.91 2.23
C ILE A 60 13.99 21.24 0.77
N GLY A 61 14.79 20.67 -0.13
CA GLY A 61 14.56 20.74 -1.55
C GLY A 61 13.29 20.00 -1.97
N ARG A 62 13.00 20.01 -3.26
CA ARG A 62 11.85 19.31 -3.84
C ARG A 62 11.78 17.85 -3.40
N SER A 63 10.66 17.45 -2.84
CA SER A 63 10.39 16.11 -2.33
C SER A 63 9.29 15.45 -3.13
N ALA A 64 9.65 14.80 -4.23
CA ALA A 64 8.68 14.11 -5.07
C ALA A 64 8.29 12.75 -4.50
N LEU A 65 6.98 12.45 -4.56
CA LEU A 65 6.44 11.15 -4.20
C LEU A 65 5.96 10.43 -5.46
N LYS A 66 6.44 9.22 -5.64
CA LYS A 66 6.10 8.33 -6.76
C LYS A 66 5.58 7.02 -6.19
N ILE A 67 4.39 6.59 -6.62
CA ILE A 67 3.84 5.29 -6.24
C ILE A 67 3.40 4.58 -7.51
N PHE A 68 3.83 3.33 -7.65
CA PHE A 68 3.40 2.44 -8.72
C PHE A 68 2.73 1.23 -8.12
N SER A 69 1.62 0.82 -8.71
CA SER A 69 0.98 -0.43 -8.33
C SER A 69 0.62 -1.25 -9.57
N PHE A 70 0.73 -2.56 -9.40
CA PHE A 70 0.26 -3.53 -10.37
C PHE A 70 -0.61 -4.54 -9.64
N ASP A 71 -1.79 -4.82 -10.18
CA ASP A 71 -2.72 -5.80 -9.63
C ASP A 71 -3.23 -6.74 -10.72
N GLY A 72 -3.40 -7.99 -10.36
CA GLY A 72 -3.94 -9.01 -11.24
C GLY A 72 -4.98 -9.87 -10.53
N GLN A 73 -6.03 -10.22 -11.23
CA GLN A 73 -7.02 -11.18 -10.78
C GLN A 73 -7.37 -12.12 -11.92
N TYR A 74 -7.35 -13.41 -11.63
CA TYR A 74 -7.88 -14.43 -12.51
C TYR A 74 -8.97 -15.21 -11.78
N LYS A 75 -10.12 -15.35 -12.42
CA LYS A 75 -11.26 -16.07 -11.86
C LYS A 75 -11.89 -16.94 -12.92
N ASN A 76 -11.94 -18.24 -12.64
CA ASN A 76 -12.71 -19.20 -13.42
C ASN A 76 -13.58 -20.06 -12.47
N PRO A 77 -14.42 -20.99 -12.97
CA PRO A 77 -15.26 -21.83 -12.10
C PRO A 77 -14.50 -22.73 -11.11
N TYR A 78 -13.21 -22.98 -11.36
CA TYR A 78 -12.39 -23.91 -10.57
C TYR A 78 -11.39 -23.17 -9.66
N VAL A 79 -10.85 -22.05 -10.12
CA VAL A 79 -9.72 -21.37 -9.46
C VAL A 79 -9.97 -19.86 -9.39
N THR A 80 -9.59 -19.28 -8.28
CA THR A 80 -9.48 -17.82 -8.13
C THR A 80 -8.06 -17.50 -7.70
N ALA A 81 -7.36 -16.67 -8.48
CA ALA A 81 -6.04 -16.17 -8.15
C ALA A 81 -6.06 -14.65 -8.12
N ARG A 82 -5.35 -14.06 -7.16
CA ARG A 82 -5.13 -12.61 -7.05
C ARG A 82 -3.69 -12.36 -6.71
N ALA A 83 -3.14 -11.29 -7.27
CA ALA A 83 -1.80 -10.82 -6.89
C ALA A 83 -1.77 -9.29 -6.99
N ASN A 84 -0.96 -8.68 -6.16
CA ASN A 84 -0.71 -7.25 -6.22
C ASN A 84 0.71 -6.93 -5.77
N ILE A 85 1.26 -5.84 -6.31
CA ILE A 85 2.50 -5.24 -5.88
C ILE A 85 2.34 -3.73 -5.85
N ILE A 86 2.85 -3.08 -4.80
CA ILE A 86 2.87 -1.63 -4.65
C ILE A 86 4.30 -1.25 -4.28
N TRP A 87 4.85 -0.32 -5.04
CA TRP A 87 6.15 0.27 -4.77
C TRP A 87 6.04 1.78 -4.67
N GLY A 88 6.62 2.34 -3.61
CA GLY A 88 6.67 3.77 -3.36
C GLY A 88 8.09 4.29 -3.27
N ASN A 89 8.31 5.51 -3.76
CA ASN A 89 9.57 6.23 -3.62
C ASN A 89 9.30 7.68 -3.21
N LEU A 90 10.03 8.13 -2.20
CA LEU A 90 10.00 9.50 -1.69
C LEU A 90 11.39 10.10 -1.79
N ASP A 91 11.53 11.17 -2.56
CA ASP A 91 12.78 11.91 -2.68
C ASP A 91 13.02 12.75 -1.40
N ASN A 92 14.28 12.95 -1.00
CA ASN A 92 14.68 13.68 0.22
C ASN A 92 14.10 13.13 1.54
N ALA A 93 13.85 11.85 1.61
CA ALA A 93 13.27 11.20 2.77
C ALA A 93 14.09 11.43 4.06
N SER A 94 15.41 11.40 3.97
CA SER A 94 16.33 11.68 5.06
C SER A 94 16.18 13.09 5.62
N ALA A 95 16.14 14.10 4.74
CA ALA A 95 15.96 15.49 5.14
C ALA A 95 14.59 15.70 5.82
N ILE A 96 13.55 15.10 5.28
CA ILE A 96 12.20 15.11 5.88
C ILE A 96 12.25 14.47 7.28
N GLY A 97 12.85 13.30 7.40
CA GLY A 97 13.01 12.59 8.66
C GLY A 97 13.72 13.43 9.71
N ASN A 98 14.82 14.09 9.36
CA ASN A 98 15.60 14.96 10.25
C ASN A 98 14.79 16.15 10.74
N VAL A 99 13.99 16.77 9.91
CA VAL A 99 13.13 17.89 10.30
C VAL A 99 11.99 17.44 11.19
N VAL A 100 11.34 16.35 10.87
CA VAL A 100 10.23 15.80 11.67
C VAL A 100 10.71 15.38 13.06
N THR A 101 11.91 14.84 13.16
CA THR A 101 12.49 14.38 14.43
C THR A 101 13.27 15.48 15.17
N GLY A 102 13.39 16.67 14.60
CA GLY A 102 14.05 17.83 15.22
C GLY A 102 15.56 17.70 15.32
N ASN A 103 16.23 17.06 14.37
CA ASN A 103 17.69 16.82 14.34
C ASN A 103 18.28 16.17 15.60
N LYS A 104 17.48 15.88 16.58
CA LYS A 104 17.93 15.17 17.76
C LYS A 104 18.02 13.70 17.39
N SER A 105 19.07 13.03 17.83
CA SER A 105 19.11 11.57 17.77
C SER A 105 17.90 11.07 18.55
N ASN A 106 16.85 10.87 17.85
CA ASN A 106 15.57 10.58 18.47
C ASN A 106 15.60 9.13 18.90
N THR A 107 16.10 8.93 20.10
CA THR A 107 15.96 7.69 20.85
C THR A 107 14.51 7.49 21.27
N ASN A 108 13.62 8.42 20.89
CA ASN A 108 12.26 8.37 21.31
C ASN A 108 11.46 7.34 20.55
N SER A 109 10.92 6.47 21.29
CA SER A 109 9.55 6.03 21.20
C SER A 109 9.27 4.63 20.74
N TYR A 110 10.27 3.82 20.54
CA TYR A 110 10.07 2.38 20.67
C TYR A 110 10.87 1.90 21.87
N PRO A 111 10.36 0.93 22.64
CA PRO A 111 11.06 0.39 23.83
C PRO A 111 12.48 -0.11 23.56
N THR A 112 12.85 -0.19 22.30
CA THR A 112 14.13 -0.73 21.81
C THR A 112 15.13 0.34 21.35
N GLY A 113 14.87 1.64 21.55
CA GLY A 113 15.78 2.70 21.10
C GLY A 113 15.89 2.90 19.59
N VAL A 114 14.93 2.39 18.84
CA VAL A 114 14.92 2.44 17.39
C VAL A 114 14.63 3.86 16.87
N ARG A 115 15.52 4.36 16.00
CA ARG A 115 15.33 5.63 15.33
C ARG A 115 14.19 5.55 14.32
N ARG A 116 13.28 6.49 14.35
CA ARG A 116 12.24 6.64 13.31
C ARG A 116 12.83 7.37 12.12
N HIS A 117 13.23 6.62 11.11
CA HIS A 117 13.64 7.19 9.84
C HIS A 117 12.45 7.19 8.87
N VAL A 118 12.34 8.27 8.10
CA VAL A 118 11.45 8.29 6.93
C VAL A 118 12.17 7.53 5.83
N ALA A 119 11.53 6.52 5.30
CA ALA A 119 12.11 5.70 4.26
C ALA A 119 12.01 6.36 2.90
N LYS A 120 13.02 6.14 2.06
CA LYS A 120 13.01 6.50 0.65
C LYS A 120 12.12 5.58 -0.17
N THR A 121 12.15 4.27 0.12
CA THR A 121 11.35 3.30 -0.60
C THR A 121 10.51 2.44 0.32
N ALA A 122 9.30 2.15 -0.13
CA ALA A 122 8.39 1.21 0.48
C ALA A 122 7.98 0.15 -0.54
N LEU A 123 7.79 -1.08 -0.10
CA LEU A 123 7.37 -2.20 -0.94
C LEU A 123 6.31 -3.03 -0.22
N CYS A 124 5.24 -3.32 -0.95
CA CYS A 124 4.20 -4.25 -0.52
C CYS A 124 3.85 -5.16 -1.70
N TYR A 125 3.74 -6.45 -1.46
CA TYR A 125 3.22 -7.39 -2.45
C TYR A 125 2.53 -8.56 -1.76
N GLY A 126 1.57 -9.13 -2.47
CA GLY A 126 0.84 -10.27 -1.97
C GLY A 126 0.18 -11.06 -3.08
N GLY A 127 -0.20 -12.28 -2.74
CA GLY A 127 -0.89 -13.17 -3.65
C GLY A 127 -1.80 -14.14 -2.91
N GLU A 128 -2.93 -14.45 -3.50
CA GLU A 128 -3.93 -15.40 -3.00
C GLU A 128 -4.31 -16.38 -4.10
N LEU A 129 -4.37 -17.64 -3.75
CA LEU A 129 -4.85 -18.71 -4.62
C LEU A 129 -5.93 -19.49 -3.89
N GLY A 130 -7.12 -19.55 -4.47
CA GLY A 130 -8.25 -20.34 -3.97
C GLY A 130 -8.75 -21.33 -5.02
N VAL A 131 -9.15 -22.52 -4.58
CA VAL A 131 -9.62 -23.59 -5.45
C VAL A 131 -11.04 -23.98 -5.06
N ASN A 132 -11.93 -24.07 -6.04
CA ASN A 132 -13.29 -24.56 -5.83
C ASN A 132 -13.32 -26.10 -5.80
N VAL A 133 -13.19 -26.65 -4.60
CA VAL A 133 -13.15 -28.12 -4.45
C VAL A 133 -14.48 -28.80 -4.75
N SER A 134 -15.60 -28.10 -4.61
CA SER A 134 -16.92 -28.66 -4.91
C SER A 134 -17.12 -29.00 -6.39
N LYS A 135 -16.33 -28.43 -7.28
CA LYS A 135 -16.36 -28.76 -8.72
C LYS A 135 -15.73 -30.14 -9.07
N PHE A 136 -14.93 -30.66 -8.16
CA PHE A 136 -14.28 -31.97 -8.35
C PHE A 136 -15.14 -33.14 -7.84
N PHE A 137 -16.18 -32.86 -7.03
CA PHE A 137 -17.10 -33.88 -6.57
C PHE A 137 -18.30 -34.01 -7.51
N LYS A 138 -18.64 -35.24 -7.88
CA LYS A 138 -19.80 -35.52 -8.76
C LYS A 138 -21.08 -34.94 -8.20
N LYS A 139 -21.93 -34.46 -9.11
CA LYS A 139 -23.24 -33.84 -8.91
C LYS A 139 -24.02 -34.38 -7.68
N GLY A 140 -23.94 -33.67 -6.61
CA GLY A 140 -24.77 -33.78 -5.42
C GLY A 140 -24.90 -32.39 -4.84
N LYS A 141 -25.73 -32.20 -3.83
CA LYS A 141 -25.91 -30.92 -3.11
C LYS A 141 -24.67 -30.55 -2.26
N CYS A 142 -23.47 -30.58 -2.87
CA CYS A 142 -22.26 -30.19 -2.15
C CYS A 142 -22.23 -28.65 -2.00
N PRO A 143 -22.07 -28.15 -0.79
CA PRO A 143 -21.87 -26.72 -0.58
C PRO A 143 -20.60 -26.27 -1.31
N VAL A 144 -20.61 -25.02 -1.77
CA VAL A 144 -19.46 -24.45 -2.49
C VAL A 144 -18.38 -24.12 -1.48
N ILE A 145 -17.24 -24.81 -1.57
CA ILE A 145 -16.11 -24.67 -0.64
C ILE A 145 -14.88 -24.24 -1.43
N TYR A 146 -14.24 -23.17 -0.95
CA TYR A 146 -12.98 -22.63 -1.49
C TYR A 146 -11.90 -22.62 -0.41
N PRO A 147 -11.09 -23.67 -0.27
CA PRO A 147 -9.81 -23.53 0.41
C PRO A 147 -8.93 -22.52 -0.34
N PHE A 148 -8.19 -21.72 0.41
CA PHE A 148 -7.28 -20.74 -0.14
C PHE A 148 -5.99 -20.67 0.65
N VAL A 149 -4.94 -20.22 -0.01
CA VAL A 149 -3.68 -19.84 0.58
C VAL A 149 -3.34 -18.43 0.12
N ARG A 150 -2.82 -17.62 1.04
CA ARG A 150 -2.44 -16.24 0.80
C ARG A 150 -1.08 -15.96 1.41
N TYR A 151 -0.28 -15.23 0.68
CA TYR A 151 0.98 -14.66 1.17
C TYR A 151 0.94 -13.15 1.05
N ASP A 152 1.30 -12.46 2.12
CA ASP A 152 1.44 -11.02 2.18
C ASP A 152 2.83 -10.65 2.68
N TYR A 153 3.48 -9.77 1.95
CA TYR A 153 4.71 -9.11 2.33
C TYR A 153 4.51 -7.61 2.31
N TYR A 154 4.96 -6.95 3.34
CA TYR A 154 4.93 -5.51 3.37
C TYR A 154 6.14 -4.98 4.16
N ASN A 155 6.83 -3.99 3.57
CA ASN A 155 7.92 -3.28 4.21
C ASN A 155 7.83 -1.77 3.86
N PRO A 156 7.30 -0.95 4.77
CA PRO A 156 7.17 0.49 4.56
C PRO A 156 8.52 1.21 4.65
N GLN A 157 9.57 0.55 5.13
CA GLN A 157 10.91 1.09 5.30
C GLN A 157 11.96 0.21 4.60
N GLN A 158 11.74 -0.06 3.30
CA GLN A 158 12.61 -0.96 2.55
C GLN A 158 14.04 -0.42 2.37
N LYS A 159 14.17 0.86 2.05
CA LYS A 159 15.48 1.52 1.91
C LYS A 159 15.40 2.94 2.44
N GLY A 160 16.49 3.41 3.05
CA GLY A 160 16.73 4.80 3.40
C GLY A 160 17.38 5.59 2.26
N ASP A 161 17.51 6.88 2.43
CA ASP A 161 18.47 7.69 1.69
C ASP A 161 19.89 7.37 2.15
N ASP A 162 20.86 7.70 1.32
CA ASP A 162 22.30 7.50 1.48
C ASP A 162 22.78 7.16 2.90
N ASN A 163 23.31 5.96 3.08
CA ASN A 163 23.90 5.47 4.33
C ASN A 163 22.98 5.34 5.57
N GLN A 164 21.67 5.51 5.43
CA GLN A 164 20.75 5.22 6.51
C GLN A 164 20.45 3.72 6.58
N THR A 165 20.86 3.10 7.68
CA THR A 165 20.45 1.71 7.96
C THR A 165 18.99 1.70 8.38
N MET A 166 18.14 1.17 7.53
CA MET A 166 16.73 0.91 7.88
C MET A 166 16.65 -0.33 8.74
N GLN A 167 15.84 -0.24 9.77
CA GLN A 167 15.58 -1.39 10.62
C GLN A 167 14.31 -2.09 10.10
N ASN A 168 14.40 -3.39 9.88
CA ASN A 168 13.30 -4.21 9.37
C ASN A 168 12.20 -4.49 10.42
N ILE A 169 12.07 -3.67 11.44
CA ILE A 169 11.08 -3.83 12.51
C ILE A 169 9.65 -3.78 11.99
N LEU A 170 9.41 -3.01 10.93
CA LEU A 170 8.09 -2.87 10.32
C LEU A 170 7.88 -3.82 9.14
N GLN A 171 8.88 -4.65 8.84
CA GLN A 171 8.73 -5.68 7.82
C GLN A 171 7.81 -6.79 8.34
N VAL A 172 6.80 -7.08 7.56
CA VAL A 172 5.86 -8.17 7.83
C VAL A 172 5.87 -9.14 6.67
N SER A 173 5.95 -10.42 6.99
CA SER A 173 5.79 -11.53 6.06
C SER A 173 4.81 -12.51 6.69
N LYS A 174 3.66 -12.72 6.05
CA LYS A 174 2.57 -13.52 6.62
C LYS A 174 2.04 -14.50 5.59
N TRP A 175 1.93 -15.77 6.01
CA TRP A 175 1.16 -16.77 5.34
C TRP A 175 -0.20 -16.93 6.01
N THR A 176 -1.24 -17.01 5.23
CA THR A 176 -2.60 -17.27 5.70
C THR A 176 -3.17 -18.41 4.87
N ALA A 177 -3.74 -19.41 5.53
CA ALA A 177 -4.51 -20.46 4.87
C ALA A 177 -5.89 -20.51 5.48
N GLY A 178 -6.91 -20.72 4.67
CA GLY A 178 -8.27 -20.72 5.16
C GLY A 178 -9.24 -21.37 4.20
N VAL A 179 -10.50 -21.35 4.59
CA VAL A 179 -11.61 -21.92 3.82
C VAL A 179 -12.76 -20.92 3.78
N ASN A 180 -13.26 -20.66 2.59
CA ASN A 180 -14.50 -19.94 2.37
C ASN A 180 -15.60 -20.95 2.04
N TRP A 181 -16.59 -21.06 2.90
CA TRP A 181 -17.77 -21.88 2.68
C TRP A 181 -18.96 -21.01 2.29
N TYR A 182 -19.46 -21.22 1.09
CA TYR A 182 -20.67 -20.56 0.60
C TYR A 182 -21.88 -21.42 0.96
N ALA A 183 -22.42 -21.19 2.15
CA ALA A 183 -23.60 -21.91 2.64
C ALA A 183 -24.85 -21.60 1.80
N LEU A 184 -24.96 -20.35 1.34
CA LEU A 184 -25.99 -19.84 0.43
C LEU A 184 -25.33 -18.93 -0.62
N PRO A 185 -26.01 -18.62 -1.74
CA PRO A 185 -25.46 -17.70 -2.76
C PRO A 185 -24.98 -16.35 -2.21
N ASN A 186 -25.61 -15.89 -1.13
CA ASN A 186 -25.35 -14.59 -0.51
C ASN A 186 -24.73 -14.69 0.91
N LEU A 187 -24.42 -15.92 1.37
CA LEU A 187 -23.85 -16.15 2.70
C LEU A 187 -22.53 -16.91 2.60
N VAL A 188 -21.46 -16.26 3.05
CA VAL A 188 -20.12 -16.85 3.10
C VAL A 188 -19.66 -16.91 4.54
N VAL A 189 -19.30 -18.10 4.99
CA VAL A 189 -18.60 -18.33 6.26
C VAL A 189 -17.12 -18.50 5.95
N LYS A 190 -16.28 -17.78 6.68
CA LYS A 190 -14.82 -17.79 6.50
C LYS A 190 -14.15 -18.28 7.78
N ALA A 191 -13.12 -19.08 7.59
CA ALA A 191 -12.21 -19.50 8.64
C ALA A 191 -10.77 -19.41 8.10
N ASP A 192 -9.91 -18.64 8.80
CA ASP A 192 -8.51 -18.36 8.44
C ASP A 192 -7.66 -18.10 9.70
#